data_facadcc22f46d1f56aed7e08c3653038
#
_entry.id   facadcc22f46d1f56aed7e08c3653038
#
_cell.length_a   1.000
_cell.length_b   1.000
_cell.length_c   1.000
_cell.angle_alpha   90.00
_cell.angle_beta   90.00
_cell.angle_gamma   90.00
#
_symmetry.space_group_name_H-M   'P 1'
#
loop_
_entity.id
_entity.type
_entity.pdbx_description
1 polymer ?
#
loop_
_entity_poly.entity_id
_entity_poly.type
_entity_poly.pdbx_seq_one_letter_code
_entity_poly.pdbx_strand_id
1 'polypeptide(L)'
;GFVELSPVLWKKIKPALSAGRVQSVAVRLIVEREKEIKNFKAEEYYRVVALLHTDNAAQPIRAELNKRLPSKEAAMEFLESCKNATFSISDLTVKPLKKSPAAPFTTSTLQQEASRKLGFTVSQTMMVAQRLYESGHITYMRTDSVNLSSLALGTIKEEIATTLGDKYYKARNYHTTAKGAQEAHEAIRPTYISHHEISGTAQEKRLYDLIWKRTIATQMADAELEKTTAEISIGGRQEKFVATGEGIKFDGFLHVYMESTDDESNDAESDTRLPELKKGETLALDEIDATQRYTQQPPRYSEAQ
;
A
#
# COMPACT_ATOMS: atom_id res chain seq x y z
N GLY A 1 14.83 -15.80 31.82
CA GLY A 1 13.91 -14.71 31.71
C GLY A 1 12.88 -14.67 32.82
N PHE A 2 11.79 -15.47 32.73
CA PHE A 2 10.69 -15.38 33.71
C PHE A 2 11.13 -15.73 35.15
N VAL A 3 11.94 -16.78 35.28
CA VAL A 3 12.41 -17.26 36.60
C VAL A 3 13.44 -16.32 37.24
N GLU A 4 14.24 -15.63 36.45
CA GLU A 4 15.34 -14.80 36.99
C GLU A 4 15.04 -13.30 36.96
N LEU A 5 14.55 -12.79 35.83
CA LEU A 5 14.33 -11.34 35.66
C LEU A 5 13.03 -10.86 36.29
N SER A 6 11.94 -11.65 36.24
CA SER A 6 10.67 -11.21 36.82
C SER A 6 10.76 -10.99 38.34
N PRO A 7 11.41 -11.86 39.15
CA PRO A 7 11.62 -11.57 40.58
C PRO A 7 12.43 -10.32 40.84
N VAL A 8 13.41 -10.01 40.00
CA VAL A 8 14.21 -8.77 40.14
C VAL A 8 13.34 -7.55 39.87
N LEU A 9 12.50 -7.59 38.81
CA LEU A 9 11.56 -6.52 38.51
C LEU A 9 10.53 -6.32 39.63
N TRP A 10 10.04 -7.41 40.22
CA TRP A 10 9.08 -7.33 41.33
C TRP A 10 9.66 -6.68 42.59
N LYS A 11 10.94 -6.95 42.88
CA LYS A 11 11.64 -6.37 44.01
C LYS A 11 12.04 -4.91 43.79
N LYS A 12 12.42 -4.56 42.56
CA LYS A 12 13.04 -3.25 42.27
C LYS A 12 12.08 -2.22 41.68
N ILE A 13 11.00 -2.66 41.02
CA ILE A 13 10.11 -1.76 40.27
C ILE A 13 8.66 -1.93 40.73
N LYS A 14 8.01 -3.06 40.40
CA LYS A 14 6.61 -3.30 40.75
C LYS A 14 6.30 -4.80 40.66
N PRO A 15 5.45 -5.34 41.58
CA PRO A 15 4.94 -6.72 41.49
C PRO A 15 4.16 -6.97 40.20
N ALA A 16 4.12 -8.23 39.80
CA ALA A 16 3.41 -8.72 38.62
C ALA A 16 3.96 -8.29 37.24
N LEU A 17 5.10 -7.61 37.18
CA LEU A 17 5.78 -7.36 35.94
C LEU A 17 6.41 -8.64 35.39
N SER A 18 6.32 -8.87 34.09
CA SER A 18 6.97 -10.00 33.40
C SER A 18 8.07 -9.52 32.46
N ALA A 19 9.12 -10.35 32.32
CA ALA A 19 10.18 -10.12 31.35
C ALA A 19 10.22 -11.33 30.40
N GLY A 20 9.72 -11.16 29.21
CA GLY A 20 9.76 -12.15 28.14
C GLY A 20 10.71 -11.75 27.01
N ARG A 21 11.20 -12.73 26.25
CA ARG A 21 12.08 -12.48 25.10
C ARG A 21 11.41 -11.57 24.04
N VAL A 22 10.14 -11.79 23.77
CA VAL A 22 9.36 -10.96 22.83
C VAL A 22 9.17 -9.56 23.36
N GLN A 23 8.82 -9.39 24.64
CA GLN A 23 8.60 -8.09 25.27
C GLN A 23 9.84 -7.21 25.21
N SER A 24 11.01 -7.74 25.51
CA SER A 24 12.27 -6.96 25.49
C SER A 24 12.64 -6.52 24.07
N VAL A 25 12.37 -7.36 23.05
CA VAL A 25 12.59 -6.98 21.64
C VAL A 25 11.61 -5.90 21.21
N ALA A 26 10.32 -6.05 21.53
CA ALA A 26 9.31 -5.04 21.21
C ALA A 26 9.64 -3.68 21.84
N VAL A 27 9.98 -3.66 23.13
CA VAL A 27 10.39 -2.44 23.82
C VAL A 27 11.63 -1.82 23.18
N ARG A 28 12.62 -2.63 22.79
CA ARG A 28 13.82 -2.14 22.09
C ARG A 28 13.45 -1.47 20.76
N LEU A 29 12.64 -2.10 19.93
CA LEU A 29 12.22 -1.54 18.63
C LEU A 29 11.48 -0.20 18.83
N ILE A 30 10.57 -0.11 19.80
CA ILE A 30 9.86 1.12 20.13
C ILE A 30 10.83 2.21 20.58
N VAL A 31 11.79 1.88 21.48
CA VAL A 31 12.77 2.86 21.97
C VAL A 31 13.69 3.34 20.84
N GLU A 32 14.14 2.46 19.96
CA GLU A 32 14.95 2.82 18.80
C GLU A 32 14.16 3.77 17.87
N ARG A 33 12.90 3.45 17.59
CA ARG A 33 12.01 4.31 16.78
C ARG A 33 11.77 5.67 17.45
N GLU A 34 11.52 5.72 18.75
CA GLU A 34 11.35 6.98 19.47
C GLU A 34 12.62 7.83 19.51
N LYS A 35 13.81 7.20 19.48
CA LYS A 35 15.09 7.93 19.33
C LYS A 35 15.22 8.53 17.93
N GLU A 36 14.86 7.78 16.87
CA GLU A 36 14.83 8.31 15.50
C GLU A 36 13.91 9.52 15.41
N ILE A 37 12.68 9.40 15.95
CA ILE A 37 11.68 10.47 15.97
C ILE A 37 12.21 11.71 16.74
N LYS A 38 12.79 11.53 17.93
CA LYS A 38 13.31 12.64 18.74
C LYS A 38 14.52 13.34 18.12
N ASN A 39 15.33 12.59 17.39
CA ASN A 39 16.52 13.13 16.73
C ASN A 39 16.20 13.71 15.34
N PHE A 40 15.00 13.47 14.83
CA PHE A 40 14.58 13.99 13.53
C PHE A 40 14.44 15.52 13.58
N LYS A 41 15.03 16.18 12.60
CA LYS A 41 14.88 17.61 12.38
C LYS A 41 14.05 17.82 11.13
N ALA A 42 12.88 18.39 11.30
CA ALA A 42 12.05 18.75 10.17
C ALA A 42 12.71 19.87 9.37
N GLU A 43 12.87 19.67 8.08
CA GLU A 43 13.36 20.67 7.13
C GLU A 43 12.18 21.20 6.33
N GLU A 44 12.13 22.53 6.25
CA GLU A 44 11.14 23.25 5.46
C GLU A 44 11.49 23.14 3.97
N TYR A 45 10.49 22.97 3.13
CA TYR A 45 10.61 23.09 1.68
C TYR A 45 9.28 23.51 1.07
N TYR A 46 9.36 24.03 -0.16
CA TYR A 46 8.19 24.37 -0.95
C TYR A 46 8.03 23.40 -2.10
N ARG A 47 6.83 22.83 -2.19
CA ARG A 47 6.39 21.99 -3.29
C ARG A 47 5.60 22.86 -4.25
N VAL A 48 5.99 22.88 -5.51
CA VAL A 48 5.30 23.66 -6.53
C VAL A 48 4.51 22.72 -7.42
N VAL A 49 3.25 23.06 -7.61
CA VAL A 49 2.31 22.33 -8.47
C VAL A 49 1.72 23.32 -9.48
N ALA A 50 1.67 22.90 -10.73
CA ALA A 50 1.01 23.64 -11.80
C ALA A 50 -0.17 22.83 -12.34
N LEU A 51 -1.24 23.54 -12.65
CA LEU A 51 -2.34 23.04 -13.47
C LEU A 51 -2.18 23.63 -14.87
N LEU A 52 -2.03 22.74 -15.83
CA LEU A 52 -1.74 23.08 -17.22
C LEU A 52 -2.80 22.43 -18.12
N HIS A 53 -3.17 23.08 -19.20
CA HIS A 53 -4.10 22.47 -20.16
C HIS A 53 -3.57 22.53 -21.60
N THR A 54 -4.05 21.64 -22.42
CA THR A 54 -3.93 21.66 -23.87
C THR A 54 -5.27 22.03 -24.46
N ASP A 55 -5.26 22.56 -25.68
CA ASP A 55 -6.51 22.89 -26.40
C ASP A 55 -7.42 21.67 -26.62
N ASN A 56 -6.89 20.46 -26.48
CA ASN A 56 -7.58 19.21 -26.73
C ASN A 56 -8.04 18.46 -25.47
N ALA A 57 -7.72 18.94 -24.27
CA ALA A 57 -8.03 18.26 -23.01
C ALA A 57 -9.18 18.93 -22.25
N ALA A 58 -10.17 18.15 -21.88
CA ALA A 58 -11.30 18.64 -21.07
C ALA A 58 -10.96 18.93 -19.61
N GLN A 59 -9.82 18.41 -19.11
CA GLN A 59 -9.38 18.59 -17.73
C GLN A 59 -7.92 19.04 -17.70
N PRO A 60 -7.54 19.89 -16.72
CA PRO A 60 -6.17 20.32 -16.56
C PRO A 60 -5.25 19.17 -16.15
N ILE A 61 -4.01 19.25 -16.61
CA ILE A 61 -2.93 18.33 -16.24
C ILE A 61 -2.27 18.87 -14.99
N ARG A 62 -2.29 18.09 -13.92
CA ARG A 62 -1.57 18.41 -12.69
C ARG A 62 -0.12 17.96 -12.83
N ALA A 63 0.80 18.90 -12.74
CA ALA A 63 2.24 18.65 -12.83
C ALA A 63 2.99 19.22 -11.62
N GLU A 64 3.97 18.51 -11.14
CA GLU A 64 4.79 18.90 -10.01
C GLU A 64 6.19 19.28 -10.47
N LEU A 65 6.75 20.33 -9.86
CA LEU A 65 8.13 20.72 -10.11
C LEU A 65 9.09 19.62 -9.68
N ASN A 66 10.03 19.24 -10.54
CA ASN A 66 11.03 18.20 -10.28
C ASN A 66 12.06 18.56 -9.19
N LYS A 67 11.90 19.71 -8.54
CA LYS A 67 12.80 20.24 -7.52
C LYS A 67 12.01 20.86 -6.38
N ARG A 68 12.37 20.52 -5.16
CA ARG A 68 11.87 21.20 -3.96
C ARG A 68 12.61 22.52 -3.78
N LEU A 69 11.89 23.59 -3.50
CA LEU A 69 12.49 24.88 -3.26
C LEU A 69 12.75 25.08 -1.76
N PRO A 70 13.92 25.66 -1.38
CA PRO A 70 14.36 25.62 0.02
C PRO A 70 13.74 26.73 0.88
N SER A 71 13.14 27.76 0.31
CA SER A 71 12.60 28.88 1.06
C SER A 71 11.40 29.53 0.36
N LYS A 72 10.68 30.36 1.11
CA LYS A 72 9.56 31.14 0.59
C LYS A 72 10.00 32.12 -0.51
N GLU A 73 11.13 32.75 -0.32
CA GLU A 73 11.70 33.71 -1.27
C GLU A 73 12.02 33.03 -2.61
N ALA A 74 12.66 31.85 -2.55
CA ALA A 74 12.93 31.03 -3.75
C ALA A 74 11.62 30.57 -4.43
N ALA A 75 10.59 30.27 -3.65
CA ALA A 75 9.29 29.91 -4.19
C ALA A 75 8.61 31.10 -4.87
N MET A 76 8.63 32.27 -4.26
CA MET A 76 8.04 33.47 -4.84
C MET A 76 8.76 33.91 -6.11
N GLU A 77 10.10 33.90 -6.13
CA GLU A 77 10.90 34.18 -7.33
C GLU A 77 10.57 33.21 -8.46
N PHE A 78 10.45 31.92 -8.12
CA PHE A 78 10.07 30.91 -9.10
C PHE A 78 8.68 31.15 -9.68
N LEU A 79 7.67 31.41 -8.84
CA LEU A 79 6.31 31.68 -9.29
C LEU A 79 6.25 32.92 -10.18
N GLU A 80 6.96 34.00 -9.81
CA GLU A 80 7.02 35.22 -10.61
C GLU A 80 7.62 34.97 -12.00
N SER A 81 8.66 34.15 -12.07
CA SER A 81 9.30 33.79 -13.34
C SER A 81 8.41 32.94 -14.25
N CYS A 82 7.43 32.23 -13.68
CA CYS A 82 6.50 31.41 -14.44
C CYS A 82 5.35 32.20 -15.11
N LYS A 83 5.06 33.44 -14.66
CA LYS A 83 3.93 34.23 -15.17
C LYS A 83 3.99 34.50 -16.69
N ASN A 84 5.17 34.63 -17.23
CA ASN A 84 5.38 34.89 -18.66
C ASN A 84 6.16 33.76 -19.35
N ALA A 85 6.33 32.65 -18.69
CA ALA A 85 7.04 31.51 -19.25
C ALA A 85 6.14 30.72 -20.23
N THR A 86 6.79 30.14 -21.24
CA THR A 86 6.15 29.20 -22.15
C THR A 86 6.33 27.79 -21.61
N PHE A 87 5.28 26.99 -21.65
CA PHE A 87 5.31 25.59 -21.21
C PHE A 87 5.13 24.68 -22.42
N SER A 88 5.99 23.68 -22.54
CA SER A 88 5.88 22.70 -23.64
C SER A 88 6.34 21.32 -23.19
N ILE A 89 5.75 20.28 -23.75
CA ILE A 89 6.14 18.91 -23.45
C ILE A 89 7.51 18.62 -24.08
N SER A 90 8.54 18.58 -23.22
CA SER A 90 9.92 18.32 -23.65
C SER A 90 10.19 16.84 -23.88
N ASP A 91 9.55 15.97 -23.09
CA ASP A 91 9.64 14.53 -23.24
C ASP A 91 8.37 13.82 -22.76
N LEU A 92 8.06 12.71 -23.41
CA LEU A 92 6.93 11.86 -23.09
C LEU A 92 7.39 10.41 -23.08
N THR A 93 7.35 9.81 -21.91
CA THR A 93 7.75 8.42 -21.72
C THR A 93 6.56 7.58 -21.28
N VAL A 94 6.31 6.49 -22.01
CA VAL A 94 5.29 5.50 -21.65
C VAL A 94 5.99 4.19 -21.29
N LYS A 95 5.80 3.72 -20.07
CA LYS A 95 6.42 2.47 -19.60
C LYS A 95 5.35 1.48 -19.14
N PRO A 96 5.44 0.22 -19.58
CA PRO A 96 4.58 -0.81 -19.02
C PRO A 96 4.93 -1.04 -17.55
N LEU A 97 3.91 -1.17 -16.72
CA LEU A 97 4.01 -1.49 -15.30
C LEU A 97 3.17 -2.73 -15.03
N LYS A 98 3.74 -3.69 -14.31
CA LYS A 98 3.01 -4.87 -13.84
C LYS A 98 2.93 -4.84 -12.33
N LYS A 99 1.71 -5.02 -11.80
CA LYS A 99 1.49 -5.25 -10.37
C LYS A 99 1.07 -6.70 -10.17
N SER A 100 1.75 -7.41 -9.26
CA SER A 100 1.43 -8.79 -8.92
C SER A 100 0.72 -8.84 -7.57
N PRO A 101 -0.20 -9.80 -7.36
CA PRO A 101 -0.88 -9.94 -6.09
C PRO A 101 0.09 -10.39 -5.01
N ALA A 102 -0.16 -9.96 -3.79
CA ALA A 102 0.59 -10.40 -2.64
C ALA A 102 0.23 -11.83 -2.22
N ALA A 103 1.09 -12.44 -1.38
CA ALA A 103 0.92 -13.80 -0.89
C ALA A 103 -0.36 -13.98 -0.06
N PRO A 104 -0.84 -15.22 0.11
CA PRO A 104 -1.92 -15.53 1.03
C PRO A 104 -1.65 -15.03 2.45
N PHE A 105 -2.69 -14.80 3.24
CA PHE A 105 -2.53 -14.27 4.58
C PHE A 105 -1.83 -15.24 5.53
N THR A 106 -0.87 -14.67 6.25
CA THR A 106 -0.39 -15.17 7.55
C THR A 106 -1.11 -14.43 8.68
N THR A 107 -0.91 -14.85 9.92
CA THR A 107 -1.44 -14.13 11.09
C THR A 107 -1.07 -12.65 11.06
N SER A 108 0.21 -12.34 10.84
CA SER A 108 0.71 -10.97 10.85
C SER A 108 0.12 -10.13 9.70
N THR A 109 0.12 -10.64 8.48
CA THR A 109 -0.38 -9.89 7.33
C THR A 109 -1.90 -9.71 7.38
N LEU A 110 -2.64 -10.68 7.93
CA LEU A 110 -4.08 -10.52 8.19
C LEU A 110 -4.37 -9.41 9.20
N GLN A 111 -3.62 -9.36 10.29
CA GLN A 111 -3.77 -8.30 11.31
C GLN A 111 -3.51 -6.92 10.72
N GLN A 112 -2.46 -6.77 9.94
CA GLN A 112 -2.10 -5.51 9.30
C GLN A 112 -3.20 -5.05 8.33
N GLU A 113 -3.63 -5.92 7.45
CA GLU A 113 -4.61 -5.56 6.43
C GLU A 113 -6.02 -5.34 7.03
N ALA A 114 -6.39 -6.11 8.04
CA ALA A 114 -7.63 -5.89 8.79
C ALA A 114 -7.61 -4.55 9.55
N SER A 115 -6.45 -4.16 10.08
CA SER A 115 -6.29 -2.84 10.71
C SER A 115 -6.49 -1.72 9.70
N ARG A 116 -5.86 -1.80 8.53
CA ARG A 116 -5.92 -0.77 7.49
C ARG A 116 -7.31 -0.66 6.86
N LYS A 117 -7.87 -1.79 6.42
CA LYS A 117 -9.14 -1.81 5.64
C LYS A 117 -10.39 -1.83 6.49
N LEU A 118 -10.34 -2.50 7.64
CA LEU A 118 -11.52 -2.72 8.47
C LEU A 118 -11.52 -1.86 9.74
N GLY A 119 -10.37 -1.26 10.10
CA GLY A 119 -10.18 -0.54 11.35
C GLY A 119 -10.19 -1.47 12.57
N PHE A 120 -9.88 -2.75 12.39
CA PHE A 120 -9.86 -3.71 13.49
C PHE A 120 -8.56 -3.64 14.27
N THR A 121 -8.64 -3.72 15.59
CA THR A 121 -7.44 -3.95 16.43
C THR A 121 -6.92 -5.37 16.21
N VAL A 122 -5.65 -5.61 16.59
CA VAL A 122 -5.05 -6.96 16.54
C VAL A 122 -5.89 -7.96 17.34
N SER A 123 -6.30 -7.59 18.56
CA SER A 123 -7.15 -8.43 19.41
C SER A 123 -8.50 -8.73 18.78
N GLN A 124 -9.16 -7.73 18.21
CA GLN A 124 -10.44 -7.90 17.51
C GLN A 124 -10.30 -8.81 16.29
N THR A 125 -9.28 -8.62 15.48
CA THR A 125 -9.00 -9.45 14.30
C THR A 125 -8.85 -10.91 14.71
N MET A 126 -8.06 -11.19 15.75
CA MET A 126 -7.82 -12.56 16.21
C MET A 126 -9.06 -13.20 16.82
N MET A 127 -9.88 -12.45 17.55
CA MET A 127 -11.14 -12.94 18.11
C MET A 127 -12.13 -13.30 17.00
N VAL A 128 -12.27 -12.46 15.98
CA VAL A 128 -13.16 -12.72 14.84
C VAL A 128 -12.64 -13.89 14.00
N ALA A 129 -11.34 -13.94 13.72
CA ALA A 129 -10.72 -15.04 12.99
C ALA A 129 -10.87 -16.38 13.73
N GLN A 130 -10.77 -16.39 15.07
CA GLN A 130 -11.02 -17.57 15.90
C GLN A 130 -12.45 -18.10 15.68
N ARG A 131 -13.45 -17.22 15.71
CA ARG A 131 -14.86 -17.61 15.47
C ARG A 131 -15.07 -18.17 14.06
N LEU A 132 -14.48 -17.53 13.04
CA LEU A 132 -14.53 -18.02 11.66
C LEU A 132 -13.91 -19.42 11.52
N TYR A 133 -12.81 -19.68 12.20
CA TYR A 133 -12.17 -20.98 12.23
C TYR A 133 -13.04 -22.03 12.95
N GLU A 134 -13.52 -21.71 14.14
CA GLU A 134 -14.39 -22.61 14.94
C GLU A 134 -15.69 -22.94 14.23
N SER A 135 -16.21 -22.03 13.41
CA SER A 135 -17.37 -22.24 12.53
C SER A 135 -17.04 -22.95 11.22
N GLY A 136 -15.77 -23.31 10.99
CA GLY A 136 -15.33 -24.05 9.80
C GLY A 136 -15.26 -23.21 8.52
N HIS A 137 -15.30 -21.88 8.62
CA HIS A 137 -15.28 -21.00 7.46
C HIS A 137 -13.89 -20.74 6.89
N ILE A 138 -12.86 -20.77 7.73
CA ILE A 138 -11.45 -20.53 7.34
C ILE A 138 -10.53 -21.61 7.90
N THR A 139 -9.33 -21.73 7.33
CA THR A 139 -8.22 -22.51 7.90
C THR A 139 -7.72 -21.90 9.20
N TYR A 140 -6.82 -22.59 9.88
CA TYR A 140 -6.30 -22.14 11.18
C TYR A 140 -5.62 -20.77 11.08
N MET A 141 -6.07 -19.83 11.89
CA MET A 141 -5.68 -18.41 11.81
C MET A 141 -4.32 -18.07 12.46
N ARG A 142 -3.71 -19.03 13.18
CA ARG A 142 -2.37 -18.82 13.77
C ARG A 142 -1.33 -19.58 12.96
N THR A 143 -0.87 -18.93 11.88
CA THR A 143 0.10 -19.49 10.95
C THR A 143 1.02 -18.40 10.41
N ASP A 144 2.26 -18.76 10.16
CA ASP A 144 3.25 -17.98 9.42
C ASP A 144 3.44 -18.50 7.98
N SER A 145 2.69 -19.54 7.62
CA SER A 145 2.74 -20.15 6.30
C SER A 145 1.95 -19.35 5.27
N VAL A 146 2.51 -19.25 4.08
CA VAL A 146 1.86 -18.72 2.87
C VAL A 146 1.50 -19.83 1.88
N ASN A 147 1.67 -21.10 2.26
CA ASN A 147 1.42 -22.23 1.38
C ASN A 147 -0.09 -22.48 1.22
N LEU A 148 -0.48 -22.88 0.02
CA LEU A 148 -1.83 -23.37 -0.29
C LEU A 148 -1.72 -24.83 -0.72
N SER A 149 -2.64 -25.67 -0.25
CA SER A 149 -2.69 -27.09 -0.66
C SER A 149 -3.08 -27.21 -2.14
N SER A 150 -2.73 -28.32 -2.73
CA SER A 150 -3.08 -28.62 -4.13
C SER A 150 -4.61 -28.62 -4.35
N LEU A 151 -5.37 -29.09 -3.35
CA LEU A 151 -6.83 -29.01 -3.36
C LEU A 151 -7.32 -27.57 -3.42
N ALA A 152 -6.78 -26.70 -2.56
CA ALA A 152 -7.13 -25.28 -2.56
C ALA A 152 -6.79 -24.60 -3.88
N LEU A 153 -5.60 -24.87 -4.42
CA LEU A 153 -5.18 -24.33 -5.72
C LEU A 153 -6.11 -24.78 -6.86
N GLY A 154 -6.56 -26.03 -6.85
CA GLY A 154 -7.51 -26.56 -7.82
C GLY A 154 -8.88 -25.86 -7.74
N THR A 155 -9.44 -25.73 -6.54
CA THR A 155 -10.74 -25.06 -6.34
C THR A 155 -10.69 -23.57 -6.65
N ILE A 156 -9.58 -22.87 -6.32
CA ILE A 156 -9.40 -21.46 -6.67
C ILE A 156 -9.34 -21.28 -8.21
N LYS A 157 -8.62 -22.18 -8.90
CA LYS A 157 -8.58 -22.16 -10.37
C LYS A 157 -9.96 -22.29 -11.00
N GLU A 158 -10.73 -23.28 -10.55
CA GLU A 158 -12.10 -23.49 -11.04
C GLU A 158 -13.00 -22.28 -10.76
N GLU A 159 -12.89 -21.69 -9.58
CA GLU A 159 -13.64 -20.50 -9.20
C GLU A 159 -13.34 -19.33 -10.12
N ILE A 160 -12.05 -19.02 -10.33
CA ILE A 160 -11.64 -17.91 -11.22
C ILE A 160 -12.09 -18.16 -12.67
N ALA A 161 -11.91 -19.39 -13.18
CA ALA A 161 -12.29 -19.73 -14.55
C ALA A 161 -13.80 -19.59 -14.76
N THR A 162 -14.60 -20.01 -13.78
CA THR A 162 -16.07 -19.99 -13.85
C THR A 162 -16.64 -18.58 -13.69
N THR A 163 -16.10 -17.77 -12.78
CA THR A 163 -16.67 -16.47 -12.43
C THR A 163 -16.12 -15.32 -13.26
N LEU A 164 -14.82 -15.36 -13.60
CA LEU A 164 -14.10 -14.26 -14.26
C LEU A 164 -13.54 -14.64 -15.64
N GLY A 165 -13.35 -15.93 -15.87
CA GLY A 165 -12.79 -16.48 -17.11
C GLY A 165 -11.28 -16.75 -17.02
N ASP A 166 -10.80 -17.63 -17.89
CA ASP A 166 -9.43 -18.16 -17.89
C ASP A 166 -8.34 -17.09 -17.98
N LYS A 167 -8.61 -15.97 -18.64
CA LYS A 167 -7.64 -14.87 -18.76
C LYS A 167 -7.23 -14.25 -17.42
N TYR A 168 -8.09 -14.37 -16.39
CA TYR A 168 -7.80 -13.88 -15.06
C TYR A 168 -7.02 -14.87 -14.21
N TYR A 169 -6.88 -16.12 -14.62
CA TYR A 169 -6.14 -17.12 -13.85
C TYR A 169 -4.64 -17.10 -14.20
N LYS A 170 -3.80 -17.15 -13.16
CA LYS A 170 -2.37 -17.39 -13.26
C LYS A 170 -1.88 -18.16 -12.05
N ALA A 171 -1.46 -19.40 -12.28
CA ALA A 171 -0.91 -20.23 -11.20
C ALA A 171 0.31 -19.58 -10.55
N ARG A 172 0.32 -19.55 -9.22
CA ARG A 172 1.46 -19.11 -8.40
C ARG A 172 1.64 -20.02 -7.21
N ASN A 173 2.89 -20.31 -6.92
CA ASN A 173 3.30 -20.98 -5.70
C ASN A 173 4.04 -20.00 -4.81
N TYR A 174 3.57 -19.83 -3.61
CA TYR A 174 4.21 -19.04 -2.57
C TYR A 174 4.90 -19.99 -1.60
N HIS A 175 6.13 -19.68 -1.24
CA HIS A 175 6.91 -20.48 -0.30
C HIS A 175 7.28 -19.65 0.91
N THR A 176 7.11 -20.23 2.08
CA THR A 176 7.52 -19.61 3.34
C THR A 176 9.03 -19.63 3.44
N THR A 177 9.66 -18.46 3.55
CA THR A 177 11.10 -18.30 3.64
C THR A 177 11.63 -18.28 5.08
N ALA A 178 10.75 -18.26 6.08
CA ALA A 178 11.11 -18.22 7.49
C ALA A 178 11.83 -19.51 7.92
N LYS A 179 13.04 -19.38 8.47
CA LYS A 179 13.78 -20.50 9.07
C LYS A 179 12.99 -21.01 10.28
N GLY A 180 12.51 -22.27 10.22
CA GLY A 180 11.73 -22.90 11.28
C GLY A 180 10.21 -22.85 11.10
N ALA A 181 9.72 -22.37 9.96
CA ALA A 181 8.31 -22.52 9.60
C ALA A 181 7.96 -24.02 9.49
N GLN A 182 6.88 -24.45 10.14
CA GLN A 182 6.39 -25.80 10.00
C GLN A 182 5.75 -25.94 8.63
N GLU A 183 6.38 -26.66 7.70
CA GLU A 183 5.92 -26.88 6.32
C GLU A 183 4.52 -27.49 6.22
N ALA A 184 4.01 -28.06 7.30
CA ALA A 184 2.68 -28.71 7.36
C ALA A 184 1.50 -27.72 7.48
N HIS A 185 1.75 -26.43 7.70
CA HIS A 185 0.69 -25.45 7.89
C HIS A 185 0.33 -24.76 6.58
N GLU A 186 -0.97 -24.59 6.34
CA GLU A 186 -1.50 -23.76 5.26
C GLU A 186 -1.58 -22.27 5.69
N ALA A 187 -1.67 -21.40 4.69
CA ALA A 187 -2.05 -20.01 4.87
C ALA A 187 -3.50 -19.87 5.38
N ILE A 188 -3.85 -18.67 5.83
CA ILE A 188 -5.24 -18.35 6.19
C ILE A 188 -6.05 -18.17 4.90
N ARG A 189 -7.03 -19.03 4.69
CA ARG A 189 -7.90 -19.04 3.52
C ARG A 189 -9.31 -19.50 3.86
N PRO A 190 -10.32 -19.28 3.01
CA PRO A 190 -11.62 -19.94 3.13
C PRO A 190 -11.47 -21.47 3.06
N THR A 191 -12.22 -22.18 3.85
CA THR A 191 -12.29 -23.66 3.78
C THR A 191 -12.90 -24.10 2.46
N TYR A 192 -13.97 -23.40 2.04
CA TYR A 192 -14.69 -23.64 0.79
C TYR A 192 -14.68 -22.36 -0.05
N ILE A 193 -13.97 -22.39 -1.15
CA ILE A 193 -13.82 -21.23 -2.04
C ILE A 193 -15.15 -20.81 -2.71
N SER A 194 -16.03 -21.76 -2.95
CA SER A 194 -17.37 -21.52 -3.51
C SER A 194 -18.32 -20.75 -2.57
N HIS A 195 -17.96 -20.61 -1.30
CA HIS A 195 -18.74 -19.80 -0.37
C HIS A 195 -18.28 -18.34 -0.43
N HIS A 196 -18.91 -17.54 -1.27
CA HIS A 196 -18.59 -16.10 -1.43
C HIS A 196 -19.02 -15.30 -0.20
N GLU A 197 -20.07 -15.74 0.46
CA GLU A 197 -20.61 -15.12 1.65
C GLU A 197 -20.87 -16.17 2.75
N ILE A 198 -20.87 -15.70 3.99
CA ILE A 198 -21.17 -16.52 5.15
C ILE A 198 -22.31 -15.90 5.98
N SER A 199 -22.98 -16.73 6.77
CA SER A 199 -23.83 -16.25 7.85
C SER A 199 -22.97 -15.83 9.05
N GLY A 200 -23.42 -14.82 9.82
CA GLY A 200 -22.69 -14.34 10.98
C GLY A 200 -22.83 -12.84 11.20
N THR A 201 -22.06 -12.33 12.15
CA THR A 201 -22.01 -10.91 12.47
C THR A 201 -21.40 -10.09 11.33
N ALA A 202 -21.65 -8.78 11.32
CA ALA A 202 -21.05 -7.88 10.33
C ALA A 202 -19.50 -7.94 10.35
N GLN A 203 -18.89 -8.13 11.52
CA GLN A 203 -17.44 -8.25 11.65
C GLN A 203 -16.92 -9.56 11.04
N GLU A 204 -17.60 -10.66 11.26
CA GLU A 204 -17.25 -11.95 10.67
C GLU A 204 -17.36 -11.92 9.15
N LYS A 205 -18.43 -11.36 8.61
CA LYS A 205 -18.62 -11.20 7.17
C LYS A 205 -17.54 -10.33 6.53
N ARG A 206 -17.18 -9.20 7.15
CA ARG A 206 -16.15 -8.30 6.64
C ARG A 206 -14.75 -8.94 6.65
N LEU A 207 -14.40 -9.66 7.73
CA LEU A 207 -13.10 -10.34 7.81
C LEU A 207 -13.03 -11.51 6.85
N TYR A 208 -14.11 -12.27 6.71
CA TYR A 208 -14.22 -13.38 5.74
C TYR A 208 -14.06 -12.88 4.29
N ASP A 209 -14.77 -11.82 3.91
CA ASP A 209 -14.67 -11.20 2.59
C ASP A 209 -13.24 -10.76 2.28
N LEU A 210 -12.55 -10.15 3.24
CA LEU A 210 -11.15 -9.77 3.12
C LEU A 210 -10.24 -10.99 2.86
N ILE A 211 -10.44 -12.08 3.60
CA ILE A 211 -9.67 -13.32 3.46
C ILE A 211 -9.98 -13.99 2.11
N TRP A 212 -11.24 -14.04 1.72
CA TRP A 212 -11.68 -14.63 0.46
C TRP A 212 -11.08 -13.91 -0.74
N LYS A 213 -11.24 -12.59 -0.79
CA LYS A 213 -10.70 -11.74 -1.86
C LYS A 213 -9.18 -11.86 -1.99
N ARG A 214 -8.47 -11.83 -0.86
CA ARG A 214 -7.02 -12.02 -0.87
C ARG A 214 -6.63 -13.38 -1.42
N THR A 215 -7.31 -14.44 -0.99
CA THR A 215 -7.03 -15.81 -1.43
C THR A 215 -7.22 -15.96 -2.95
N ILE A 216 -8.34 -15.49 -3.49
CA ILE A 216 -8.61 -15.50 -4.93
C ILE A 216 -7.54 -14.71 -5.69
N ALA A 217 -7.25 -13.48 -5.26
CA ALA A 217 -6.27 -12.61 -5.88
C ALA A 217 -4.89 -13.27 -6.03
N THR A 218 -4.48 -14.13 -5.08
CA THR A 218 -3.18 -14.82 -5.15
C THR A 218 -3.00 -15.66 -6.41
N GLN A 219 -4.06 -16.19 -6.97
CA GLN A 219 -4.05 -17.04 -8.18
C GLN A 219 -4.59 -16.34 -9.42
N MET A 220 -4.73 -15.00 -9.34
CA MET A 220 -5.14 -14.20 -10.50
C MET A 220 -3.95 -13.66 -11.27
N ALA A 221 -4.19 -13.32 -12.53
CA ALA A 221 -3.21 -12.70 -13.40
C ALA A 221 -2.74 -11.34 -12.84
N ASP A 222 -1.52 -10.95 -13.21
CA ASP A 222 -0.99 -9.62 -12.87
C ASP A 222 -1.88 -8.54 -13.48
N ALA A 223 -1.98 -7.42 -12.79
CA ALA A 223 -2.51 -6.22 -13.41
C ALA A 223 -1.46 -5.62 -14.33
N GLU A 224 -1.88 -5.28 -15.54
CA GLU A 224 -1.03 -4.62 -16.54
C GLU A 224 -1.47 -3.15 -16.65
N LEU A 225 -0.54 -2.27 -16.32
CA LEU A 225 -0.75 -0.84 -16.35
C LEU A 225 0.25 -0.19 -17.30
N GLU A 226 -0.05 1.01 -17.68
CA GLU A 226 0.85 1.90 -18.40
C GLU A 226 1.08 3.15 -17.56
N LYS A 227 2.33 3.41 -17.21
CA LYS A 227 2.72 4.66 -16.57
C LYS A 227 3.20 5.63 -17.62
N THR A 228 2.45 6.71 -17.82
CA THR A 228 2.85 7.83 -18.66
C THR A 228 3.51 8.90 -17.81
N THR A 229 4.68 9.37 -18.22
CA THR A 229 5.39 10.47 -17.58
C THR A 229 5.65 11.53 -18.64
N ALA A 230 5.12 12.74 -18.43
CA ALA A 230 5.35 13.89 -19.27
C ALA A 230 6.27 14.87 -18.55
N GLU A 231 7.41 15.18 -19.16
CA GLU A 231 8.29 16.26 -18.73
C GLU A 231 7.91 17.54 -19.47
N ILE A 232 7.65 18.59 -18.72
CA ILE A 232 7.20 19.88 -19.25
C ILE A 232 8.30 20.90 -18.98
N SER A 233 8.89 21.42 -20.06
CA SER A 233 9.89 22.48 -19.98
C SER A 233 9.25 23.82 -19.66
N ILE A 234 9.97 24.62 -18.91
CA ILE A 234 9.63 26.00 -18.57
C ILE A 234 10.59 26.89 -19.35
N GLY A 235 10.08 27.73 -20.21
CA GLY A 235 10.91 28.60 -21.09
C GLY A 235 11.95 29.38 -20.29
N GLY A 236 13.24 29.24 -20.69
CA GLY A 236 14.36 29.89 -20.05
C GLY A 236 14.88 29.29 -18.75
N ARG A 237 14.36 28.12 -18.32
CA ARG A 237 14.75 27.45 -17.05
C ARG A 237 15.25 26.05 -17.26
N GLN A 238 16.05 25.57 -16.31
CA GLN A 238 16.52 24.16 -16.28
C GLN A 238 15.54 23.23 -15.55
N GLU A 239 14.78 23.78 -14.60
CA GLU A 239 13.75 23.05 -13.89
C GLU A 239 12.62 22.66 -14.85
N LYS A 240 11.94 21.56 -14.55
CA LYS A 240 10.81 21.04 -15.32
C LYS A 240 9.65 20.71 -14.42
N PHE A 241 8.45 20.82 -14.93
CA PHE A 241 7.30 20.17 -14.34
C PHE A 241 7.23 18.73 -14.84
N VAL A 242 6.76 17.84 -13.97
CA VAL A 242 6.54 16.43 -14.28
C VAL A 242 5.10 16.08 -13.98
N ALA A 243 4.38 15.62 -14.99
CA ALA A 243 3.06 15.03 -14.84
C ALA A 243 3.16 13.52 -15.01
N THR A 244 2.51 12.77 -14.13
CA THR A 244 2.45 11.31 -14.20
C THR A 244 1.00 10.85 -14.20
N GLY A 245 0.71 9.86 -15.01
CA GLY A 245 -0.60 9.19 -15.03
C GLY A 245 -0.42 7.69 -15.16
N GLU A 246 -1.31 6.92 -14.55
CA GLU A 246 -1.38 5.48 -14.71
C GLU A 246 -2.69 5.11 -15.41
N GLY A 247 -2.59 4.34 -16.47
CA GLY A 247 -3.74 3.75 -17.17
C GLY A 247 -3.74 2.24 -16.98
N ILE A 248 -4.88 1.66 -16.63
CA ILE A 248 -5.05 0.22 -16.53
C ILE A 248 -5.33 -0.33 -17.93
N LYS A 249 -4.48 -1.24 -18.40
CA LYS A 249 -4.70 -2.02 -19.65
C LYS A 249 -5.48 -3.30 -19.38
N PHE A 250 -5.11 -3.98 -18.31
CA PHE A 250 -5.76 -5.17 -17.80
C PHE A 250 -5.74 -5.13 -16.29
N ASP A 251 -6.90 -5.21 -15.68
CA ASP A 251 -7.04 -5.06 -14.22
C ASP A 251 -6.51 -6.28 -13.43
N GLY A 252 -6.51 -7.48 -14.03
CA GLY A 252 -5.99 -8.68 -13.40
C GLY A 252 -6.56 -8.86 -11.98
N PHE A 253 -5.70 -9.09 -11.00
CA PHE A 253 -6.13 -9.28 -9.60
C PHE A 253 -6.75 -8.04 -8.96
N LEU A 254 -6.49 -6.83 -9.48
CA LEU A 254 -7.10 -5.59 -8.98
C LEU A 254 -8.62 -5.58 -9.16
N HIS A 255 -9.15 -6.43 -10.06
CA HIS A 255 -10.58 -6.63 -10.23
C HIS A 255 -11.27 -7.07 -8.92
N VAL A 256 -10.59 -7.86 -8.11
CA VAL A 256 -11.12 -8.45 -6.87
C VAL A 256 -10.52 -7.80 -5.63
N TYR A 257 -9.23 -7.47 -5.67
CA TYR A 257 -8.50 -7.08 -4.48
C TYR A 257 -7.43 -6.01 -4.74
N MET A 258 -7.48 -4.93 -3.96
CA MET A 258 -6.44 -3.91 -3.92
C MET A 258 -5.85 -3.87 -2.51
N GLU A 259 -4.53 -3.96 -2.38
CA GLU A 259 -3.84 -3.82 -1.09
C GLU A 259 -3.89 -2.39 -0.57
N SER A 260 -3.91 -2.26 0.76
CA SER A 260 -3.72 -0.98 1.43
C SER A 260 -2.24 -0.75 1.71
N THR A 261 -1.78 0.49 1.60
CA THR A 261 -0.44 0.91 1.99
C THR A 261 -0.51 1.82 3.21
N ASP A 262 0.55 1.80 4.05
CA ASP A 262 0.67 2.71 5.19
C ASP A 262 1.11 4.12 4.79
N ASP A 263 1.55 4.31 3.56
CA ASP A 263 1.86 5.63 3.04
C ASP A 263 0.55 6.41 2.83
N GLU A 264 0.15 7.12 3.88
CA GLU A 264 -0.82 8.22 3.80
C GLU A 264 -0.22 9.42 3.05
N SER A 265 0.32 9.22 1.88
CA SER A 265 0.32 10.27 0.89
C SER A 265 -1.14 10.37 0.43
N ASN A 266 -1.88 11.28 1.06
CA ASN A 266 -3.26 11.68 0.73
C ASN A 266 -3.38 12.32 -0.66
N ASP A 267 -2.47 12.05 -1.54
CA ASP A 267 -2.67 12.11 -2.96
C ASP A 267 -3.29 10.75 -3.32
N ALA A 268 -4.60 10.61 -3.10
CA ALA A 268 -5.37 9.61 -3.78
C ALA A 268 -4.94 9.71 -5.25
N GLU A 269 -4.07 8.78 -5.67
CA GLU A 269 -3.85 8.49 -7.07
C GLU A 269 -5.19 7.94 -7.58
N SER A 270 -6.16 8.87 -7.71
CA SER A 270 -7.28 8.63 -8.57
C SER A 270 -6.69 8.25 -9.91
N ASP A 271 -7.26 7.29 -10.56
CA ASP A 271 -7.02 6.83 -11.93
C ASP A 271 -6.94 8.05 -12.88
N THR A 272 -5.84 8.82 -12.77
CA THR A 272 -5.60 10.05 -13.50
C THR A 272 -4.78 9.68 -14.71
N ARG A 273 -5.49 9.05 -15.64
CA ARG A 273 -4.98 8.88 -16.99
C ARG A 273 -4.69 10.27 -17.56
N LEU A 274 -3.42 10.53 -17.90
CA LEU A 274 -3.11 11.74 -18.63
C LEU A 274 -3.87 11.75 -19.96
N PRO A 275 -4.31 12.93 -20.42
CA PRO A 275 -4.88 13.06 -21.75
C PRO A 275 -3.85 12.65 -22.81
N GLU A 276 -4.29 12.49 -24.05
CA GLU A 276 -3.39 12.21 -25.14
C GLU A 276 -2.48 13.44 -25.38
N LEU A 277 -1.19 13.26 -25.11
CA LEU A 277 -0.17 14.31 -25.18
C LEU A 277 0.83 14.03 -26.28
N LYS A 278 1.41 15.09 -26.87
CA LYS A 278 2.45 14.97 -27.90
C LYS A 278 3.69 15.75 -27.50
N LYS A 279 4.86 15.19 -27.79
CA LYS A 279 6.14 15.89 -27.61
C LYS A 279 6.17 17.16 -28.47
N GLY A 280 6.58 18.27 -27.87
CA GLY A 280 6.59 19.60 -28.49
C GLY A 280 5.27 20.36 -28.37
N GLU A 281 4.22 19.75 -27.81
CA GLU A 281 2.93 20.40 -27.60
C GLU A 281 3.07 21.53 -26.57
N THR A 282 2.48 22.70 -26.86
CA THR A 282 2.46 23.85 -25.95
C THR A 282 1.29 23.71 -24.99
N LEU A 283 1.52 24.07 -23.73
CA LEU A 283 0.54 24.04 -22.67
C LEU A 283 0.28 25.47 -22.16
N ALA A 284 -0.98 25.77 -21.87
CA ALA A 284 -1.32 26.99 -21.16
C ALA A 284 -1.35 26.73 -19.66
N LEU A 285 -0.89 27.71 -18.87
CA LEU A 285 -0.88 27.67 -17.42
C LEU A 285 -2.23 28.21 -16.90
N ASP A 286 -2.98 27.39 -16.19
CA ASP A 286 -4.21 27.80 -15.52
C ASP A 286 -3.92 28.31 -14.13
N GLU A 287 -3.18 27.54 -13.36
CA GLU A 287 -2.86 27.83 -11.97
C GLU A 287 -1.48 27.30 -11.60
N ILE A 288 -0.77 28.01 -10.75
CA ILE A 288 0.48 27.55 -10.16
C ILE A 288 0.51 27.92 -8.67
N ASP A 289 0.79 26.94 -7.83
CA ASP A 289 0.84 27.12 -6.39
C ASP A 289 2.11 26.54 -5.78
N ALA A 290 2.61 27.22 -4.75
CA ALA A 290 3.76 26.78 -3.97
C ALA A 290 3.35 26.54 -2.53
N THR A 291 3.19 25.31 -2.16
CA THR A 291 2.78 24.88 -0.82
C THR A 291 3.98 24.62 0.07
N GLN A 292 4.01 25.28 1.24
CA GLN A 292 4.98 24.99 2.29
C GLN A 292 4.76 23.59 2.84
N ARG A 293 5.82 22.81 2.93
CA ARG A 293 5.85 21.47 3.49
C ARG A 293 7.06 21.30 4.39
N TYR A 294 6.99 20.30 5.23
CA TYR A 294 8.09 19.87 6.10
C TYR A 294 8.39 18.41 5.84
N THR A 295 9.66 18.05 5.89
CA THR A 295 10.01 16.62 5.93
C THR A 295 9.39 16.00 7.17
N GLN A 296 8.87 14.79 7.03
CA GLN A 296 8.16 14.10 8.11
C GLN A 296 9.09 13.12 8.83
N GLN A 297 8.94 13.06 10.14
CA GLN A 297 9.61 12.04 10.95
C GLN A 297 9.07 10.65 10.60
N PRO A 298 9.85 9.58 10.85
CA PRO A 298 9.35 8.22 10.70
C PRO A 298 8.08 8.01 11.53
N PRO A 299 7.05 7.35 10.99
CA PRO A 299 5.85 7.04 11.75
C PRO A 299 6.15 6.08 12.89
N ARG A 300 5.38 6.16 13.97
CA ARG A 300 5.40 5.13 15.01
C ARG A 300 4.86 3.82 14.46
N TYR A 301 5.35 2.72 15.00
CA TYR A 301 4.78 1.42 14.68
C TYR A 301 3.33 1.34 15.15
N SER A 302 2.48 0.74 14.33
CA SER A 302 1.14 0.33 14.75
C SER A 302 1.23 -0.98 15.55
N GLU A 303 0.16 -1.32 16.29
CA GLU A 303 0.09 -2.59 17.01
C GLU A 303 0.20 -3.80 16.06
N ALA A 304 -0.18 -3.65 14.81
CA ALA A 304 -0.18 -4.72 13.81
C ALA A 304 1.18 -4.89 13.10
N GLN A 305 2.08 -3.92 13.20
CA GLN A 305 3.45 -3.97 12.68
C GLN A 305 4.41 -4.63 13.67
#